data_1569e8d1f8e575c00f938267e328be28
#
_entry.id   1569e8d1f8e575c00f938267e328be28
#
_cell.length_a   1.000
_cell.length_b   1.000
_cell.length_c   1.000
_cell.angle_alpha   90.00
_cell.angle_beta   90.00
_cell.angle_gamma   90.00
#
_symmetry.space_group_name_H-M   'P 1'
#
loop_
_entity.id
_entity.type
_entity.pdbx_description
1 polymer ?
#
loop_
_entity_poly.entity_id
_entity_poly.type
_entity_poly.pdbx_seq_one_letter_code
_entity_poly.pdbx_strand_id
1 'polypeptide(L)'
;MINDLKLSVRLMRKSYQFKFSLAAMGLFVLAGIIEMAIGAAVGGLFIFMAFALYPTQLLSTLGYAGLVAVSPLRRRMQIDFQVKIYLAGSLAGLLLVSIFTAVMLLFADAEGRARLWNLFLVYGVCCAIFGIYITLCCKLFIASTAVLLSCVYLPLIMKPEALVQGMGNEQFFSAPAAVLITVGLILLSALVQYGLGSLLYRLPLSKSAANWNLRKYI
;
A
#
# COMPACT_ATOMS: atom_id res chain seq x y z
N MET A 1 -12.90 -8.63 13.92
CA MET A 1 -12.28 -7.67 12.98
C MET A 1 -12.24 -6.25 13.53
N ILE A 2 -13.36 -5.62 13.85
CA ILE A 2 -13.43 -4.21 14.33
C ILE A 2 -12.61 -4.00 15.62
N ASN A 3 -12.67 -4.91 16.58
CA ASN A 3 -11.89 -4.79 17.83
C ASN A 3 -10.39 -4.87 17.59
N ASP A 4 -9.94 -5.70 16.63
CA ASP A 4 -8.52 -5.79 16.27
C ASP A 4 -8.04 -4.51 15.58
N LEU A 5 -8.86 -3.92 14.70
CA LEU A 5 -8.56 -2.63 14.07
C LEU A 5 -8.47 -1.51 15.11
N LYS A 6 -9.41 -1.44 16.05
CA LYS A 6 -9.36 -0.46 17.16
C LYS A 6 -8.10 -0.64 18.00
N LEU A 7 -7.71 -1.87 18.29
CA LEU A 7 -6.49 -2.17 19.04
C LEU A 7 -5.26 -1.75 18.26
N SER A 8 -5.19 -2.07 16.96
CA SER A 8 -4.08 -1.69 16.09
C SER A 8 -3.91 -0.17 16.03
N VAL A 9 -5.01 0.59 15.86
CA VAL A 9 -4.98 2.06 15.85
C VAL A 9 -4.52 2.62 17.20
N ARG A 10 -4.98 2.04 18.32
CA ARG A 10 -4.51 2.46 19.66
C ARG A 10 -3.02 2.23 19.85
N LEU A 11 -2.50 1.11 19.36
CA LEU A 11 -1.07 0.80 19.40
C LEU A 11 -0.27 1.78 18.52
N MET A 12 -0.73 2.05 17.29
CA MET A 12 -0.08 3.02 16.40
C MET A 12 0.01 4.42 17.02
N ARG A 13 -1.05 4.88 17.70
CA ARG A 13 -1.06 6.19 18.40
C ARG A 13 -0.02 6.32 19.49
N LYS A 14 0.42 5.21 20.09
CA LYS A 14 1.47 5.19 21.11
C LYS A 14 2.89 5.18 20.52
N SER A 15 3.02 5.01 19.21
CA SER A 15 4.31 5.07 18.52
C SER A 15 4.84 6.50 18.51
N TYR A 16 6.14 6.65 18.78
CA TYR A 16 6.85 7.94 18.64
C TYR A 16 6.70 8.55 17.24
N GLN A 17 6.65 7.69 16.22
CA GLN A 17 6.56 8.11 14.82
C GLN A 17 5.13 8.46 14.37
N PHE A 18 4.12 8.30 15.23
CA PHE A 18 2.72 8.47 14.82
C PHE A 18 2.42 9.85 14.24
N LYS A 19 2.88 10.92 14.93
CA LYS A 19 2.65 12.31 14.47
C LYS A 19 3.31 12.58 13.12
N PHE A 20 4.56 12.11 12.94
CA PHE A 20 5.28 12.24 11.68
C PHE A 20 4.60 11.44 10.55
N SER A 21 4.22 10.21 10.83
CA SER A 21 3.50 9.37 9.86
C SER A 21 2.15 9.99 9.47
N LEU A 22 1.44 10.59 10.42
CA LEU A 22 0.17 11.27 10.13
C LEU A 22 0.37 12.50 9.22
N ALA A 23 1.41 13.30 9.47
CA ALA A 23 1.77 14.42 8.62
C ALA A 23 2.16 13.96 7.21
N ALA A 24 2.99 12.91 7.10
CA ALA A 24 3.37 12.31 5.83
C ALA A 24 2.14 11.78 5.07
N MET A 25 1.23 11.08 5.75
CA MET A 25 -0.03 10.62 5.13
C MET A 25 -0.84 11.80 4.58
N GLY A 26 -0.97 12.89 5.33
CA GLY A 26 -1.64 14.12 4.87
C GLY A 26 -1.01 14.70 3.60
N LEU A 27 0.32 14.80 3.57
CA LEU A 27 1.06 15.27 2.38
C LEU A 27 0.84 14.36 1.17
N PHE A 28 0.86 13.03 1.36
CA PHE A 28 0.61 12.09 0.27
C PHE A 28 -0.84 12.14 -0.23
N VAL A 29 -1.82 12.36 0.65
CA VAL A 29 -3.20 12.56 0.22
C VAL A 29 -3.33 13.82 -0.63
N LEU A 30 -2.73 14.93 -0.20
CA LEU A 30 -2.73 16.19 -0.97
C LEU A 30 -2.04 16.03 -2.32
N ALA A 31 -0.84 15.43 -2.34
CA ALA A 31 -0.12 15.14 -3.58
C ALA A 31 -0.95 14.24 -4.50
N GLY A 32 -1.56 13.20 -3.97
CA GLY A 32 -2.41 12.29 -4.74
C GLY A 32 -3.61 12.99 -5.37
N ILE A 33 -4.29 13.86 -4.63
CA ILE A 33 -5.42 14.63 -5.16
C ILE A 33 -4.96 15.60 -6.26
N ILE A 34 -3.83 16.29 -6.08
CA ILE A 34 -3.27 17.20 -7.08
C ILE A 34 -2.90 16.42 -8.36
N GLU A 35 -2.18 15.31 -8.24
CA GLU A 35 -1.80 14.47 -9.38
C GLU A 35 -3.02 13.91 -10.12
N MET A 36 -4.04 13.45 -9.39
CA MET A 36 -5.28 12.99 -9.99
C MET A 36 -6.03 14.13 -10.71
N ALA A 37 -6.00 15.35 -10.16
CA ALA A 37 -6.65 16.52 -10.77
C ALA A 37 -5.96 16.96 -12.08
N ILE A 38 -4.65 16.75 -12.20
CA ILE A 38 -3.88 16.99 -13.44
C ILE A 38 -4.09 15.84 -14.47
N GLY A 39 -4.77 14.76 -14.06
CA GLY A 39 -5.01 13.59 -14.90
C GLY A 39 -3.87 12.56 -14.89
N ALA A 40 -2.95 12.67 -13.94
CA ALA A 40 -1.85 11.73 -13.80
C ALA A 40 -2.29 10.47 -13.04
N ALA A 41 -2.15 9.29 -13.68
CA ALA A 41 -2.49 8.00 -13.07
C ALA A 41 -1.66 7.68 -11.81
N VAL A 42 -0.49 8.33 -11.65
CA VAL A 42 0.39 8.20 -10.47
C VAL A 42 -0.27 8.69 -9.18
N GLY A 43 -1.31 9.55 -9.27
CA GLY A 43 -2.08 9.97 -8.10
C GLY A 43 -2.60 8.81 -7.26
N GLY A 44 -2.98 7.70 -7.88
CA GLY A 44 -3.38 6.47 -7.19
C GLY A 44 -2.28 5.89 -6.30
N LEU A 45 -1.01 5.97 -6.70
CA LEU A 45 0.13 5.52 -5.89
C LEU A 45 0.27 6.34 -4.61
N PHE A 46 0.10 7.66 -4.68
CA PHE A 46 0.18 8.52 -3.49
C PHE A 46 -0.95 8.23 -2.50
N ILE A 47 -2.16 8.02 -2.99
CA ILE A 47 -3.31 7.61 -2.15
C ILE A 47 -3.03 6.25 -1.49
N PHE A 48 -2.50 5.27 -2.25
CA PHE A 48 -2.09 3.99 -1.70
C PHE A 48 -1.03 4.16 -0.60
N MET A 49 0.01 4.97 -0.83
CA MET A 49 1.04 5.23 0.16
C MET A 49 0.45 5.78 1.46
N ALA A 50 -0.47 6.75 1.37
CA ALA A 50 -1.10 7.36 2.53
C ALA A 50 -1.93 6.35 3.35
N PHE A 51 -2.80 5.60 2.71
CA PHE A 51 -3.81 4.79 3.38
C PHE A 51 -3.37 3.37 3.71
N ALA A 52 -2.57 2.73 2.86
CA ALA A 52 -2.19 1.33 3.04
C ALA A 52 -0.73 1.18 3.50
N LEU A 53 0.21 1.82 2.82
CA LEU A 53 1.65 1.61 3.06
C LEU A 53 2.08 2.15 4.43
N TYR A 54 1.85 3.43 4.70
CA TYR A 54 2.31 4.07 5.95
C TYR A 54 1.71 3.45 7.20
N PRO A 55 0.38 3.22 7.31
CA PRO A 55 -0.19 2.56 8.49
C PRO A 55 0.36 1.16 8.71
N THR A 56 0.57 0.40 7.63
CA THR A 56 1.11 -0.96 7.71
C THR A 56 2.57 -0.95 8.14
N GLN A 57 3.39 -0.03 7.63
CA GLN A 57 4.78 0.14 8.06
C GLN A 57 4.87 0.55 9.53
N LEU A 58 4.05 1.50 9.98
CA LEU A 58 4.01 1.93 11.36
C LEU A 58 3.67 0.78 12.31
N LEU A 59 2.71 -0.06 11.92
CA LEU A 59 2.34 -1.24 12.70
C LEU A 59 3.43 -2.31 12.66
N SER A 60 4.10 -2.51 11.52
CA SER A 60 5.18 -3.48 11.40
C SER A 60 6.37 -3.10 12.29
N THR A 61 6.75 -1.82 12.37
CA THR A 61 7.82 -1.37 13.27
C THR A 61 7.51 -1.69 14.73
N LEU A 62 6.26 -1.51 15.15
CA LEU A 62 5.81 -1.89 16.50
C LEU A 62 5.81 -3.41 16.71
N GLY A 63 5.38 -4.19 15.70
CA GLY A 63 5.34 -5.65 15.76
C GLY A 63 6.72 -6.30 15.88
N TYR A 64 7.78 -5.58 15.51
CA TYR A 64 9.18 -6.01 15.62
C TYR A 64 9.92 -5.41 16.82
N ALA A 65 9.29 -4.56 17.60
CA ALA A 65 9.88 -4.07 18.86
C ALA A 65 10.18 -5.23 19.81
N GLY A 66 11.30 -5.16 20.54
CA GLY A 66 11.82 -6.26 21.34
C GLY A 66 10.82 -6.85 22.33
N LEU A 67 10.01 -6.02 23.01
CA LEU A 67 8.96 -6.45 23.92
C LEU A 67 7.85 -7.25 23.25
N VAL A 68 7.47 -6.89 22.02
CA VAL A 68 6.44 -7.59 21.25
C VAL A 68 6.99 -8.90 20.70
N ALA A 69 8.27 -8.93 20.34
CA ALA A 69 8.92 -10.12 19.81
C ALA A 69 8.89 -11.33 20.76
N VAL A 70 8.88 -11.07 22.08
CA VAL A 70 8.81 -12.11 23.14
C VAL A 70 7.38 -12.32 23.68
N SER A 71 6.40 -11.54 23.23
CA SER A 71 5.03 -11.62 23.73
C SER A 71 4.17 -12.64 22.97
N PRO A 72 3.11 -13.19 23.58
CA PRO A 72 2.17 -14.07 22.88
C PRO A 72 1.41 -13.36 21.74
N LEU A 73 1.42 -12.03 21.73
CA LEU A 73 0.83 -11.20 20.67
C LEU A 73 1.69 -11.11 19.40
N ARG A 74 2.93 -11.61 19.42
CA ARG A 74 3.88 -11.52 18.30
C ARG A 74 3.26 -11.93 16.97
N ARG A 75 2.66 -13.12 16.89
CA ARG A 75 2.04 -13.64 15.67
C ARG A 75 0.90 -12.75 15.19
N ARG A 76 0.02 -12.33 16.10
CA ARG A 76 -1.11 -11.46 15.78
C ARG A 76 -0.65 -10.11 15.23
N MET A 77 0.38 -9.52 15.84
CA MET A 77 0.91 -8.21 15.39
C MET A 77 1.67 -8.32 14.07
N GLN A 78 2.42 -9.39 13.86
CA GLN A 78 3.24 -9.55 12.66
C GLN A 78 2.46 -10.05 11.43
N ILE A 79 1.31 -10.68 11.60
CA ILE A 79 0.51 -11.24 10.51
C ILE A 79 -0.89 -10.62 10.50
N ASP A 80 -1.71 -10.98 11.50
CA ASP A 80 -3.16 -10.70 11.44
C ASP A 80 -3.48 -9.21 11.41
N PHE A 81 -2.80 -8.41 12.25
CA PHE A 81 -3.05 -6.98 12.32
C PHE A 81 -2.50 -6.25 11.10
N GLN A 82 -1.34 -6.67 10.58
CA GLN A 82 -0.77 -6.08 9.37
C GLN A 82 -1.69 -6.28 8.17
N VAL A 83 -2.16 -7.50 7.94
CA VAL A 83 -3.09 -7.80 6.83
C VAL A 83 -4.40 -7.04 6.99
N LYS A 84 -4.95 -6.96 8.21
CA LYS A 84 -6.21 -6.22 8.46
C LYS A 84 -6.07 -4.72 8.26
N ILE A 85 -4.97 -4.12 8.71
CA ILE A 85 -4.69 -2.68 8.51
C ILE A 85 -4.44 -2.40 7.03
N TYR A 86 -3.64 -3.24 6.38
CA TYR A 86 -3.39 -3.14 4.94
C TYR A 86 -4.70 -3.21 4.14
N LEU A 87 -5.54 -4.20 4.40
CA LEU A 87 -6.82 -4.36 3.71
C LEU A 87 -7.75 -3.17 3.97
N ALA A 88 -7.89 -2.76 5.23
CA ALA A 88 -8.72 -1.61 5.59
C ALA A 88 -8.22 -0.31 4.95
N GLY A 89 -6.90 -0.09 4.94
CA GLY A 89 -6.28 1.06 4.31
C GLY A 89 -6.44 1.05 2.79
N SER A 90 -6.21 -0.10 2.15
CA SER A 90 -6.40 -0.24 0.69
C SER A 90 -7.85 0.00 0.27
N LEU A 91 -8.81 -0.49 1.04
CA LEU A 91 -10.24 -0.23 0.76
C LEU A 91 -10.63 1.23 1.01
N ALA A 92 -10.09 1.87 2.06
CA ALA A 92 -10.32 3.29 2.32
C ALA A 92 -9.72 4.17 1.20
N GLY A 93 -8.51 3.85 0.73
CA GLY A 93 -7.90 4.54 -0.40
C GLY A 93 -8.67 4.33 -1.71
N LEU A 94 -9.15 3.10 -1.97
CA LEU A 94 -10.01 2.81 -3.12
C LEU A 94 -11.30 3.64 -3.08
N LEU A 95 -11.90 3.79 -1.90
CA LEU A 95 -13.10 4.61 -1.73
C LEU A 95 -12.80 6.09 -2.07
N LEU A 96 -11.66 6.62 -1.64
CA LEU A 96 -11.27 7.99 -1.99
C LEU A 96 -11.05 8.14 -3.50
N VAL A 97 -10.35 7.21 -4.14
CA VAL A 97 -10.16 7.20 -5.60
C VAL A 97 -11.51 7.12 -6.31
N SER A 98 -12.44 6.30 -5.80
CA SER A 98 -13.79 6.17 -6.38
C SER A 98 -14.60 7.45 -6.28
N ILE A 99 -14.58 8.12 -5.12
CA ILE A 99 -15.26 9.41 -4.94
C ILE A 99 -14.69 10.46 -5.89
N PHE A 100 -13.36 10.56 -5.95
CA PHE A 100 -12.68 11.49 -6.86
C PHE A 100 -13.06 11.22 -8.32
N THR A 101 -12.98 9.95 -8.75
CA THR A 101 -13.33 9.55 -10.10
C THR A 101 -14.80 9.85 -10.43
N ALA A 102 -15.72 9.60 -9.50
CA ALA A 102 -17.14 9.91 -9.69
C ALA A 102 -17.38 11.40 -9.91
N VAL A 103 -16.68 12.27 -9.17
CA VAL A 103 -16.76 13.73 -9.36
C VAL A 103 -16.17 14.13 -10.72
N MET A 104 -15.01 13.61 -11.08
CA MET A 104 -14.33 13.98 -12.32
C MET A 104 -15.06 13.47 -13.57
N LEU A 105 -15.78 12.34 -13.47
CA LEU A 105 -16.61 11.81 -14.57
C LEU A 105 -17.73 12.75 -15.01
N LEU A 106 -18.17 13.66 -14.14
CA LEU A 106 -19.17 14.67 -14.47
C LEU A 106 -18.63 15.72 -15.45
N PHE A 107 -17.31 15.90 -15.49
CA PHE A 107 -16.66 16.93 -16.31
C PHE A 107 -15.77 16.34 -17.42
N ALA A 108 -15.57 15.02 -17.42
CA ALA A 108 -14.64 14.34 -18.33
C ALA A 108 -15.26 14.07 -19.70
N ASP A 109 -14.49 14.35 -20.74
CA ASP A 109 -14.72 13.87 -22.11
C ASP A 109 -14.39 12.37 -22.25
N ALA A 110 -14.48 11.83 -23.46
CA ALA A 110 -14.24 10.40 -23.72
C ALA A 110 -12.80 9.99 -23.35
N GLU A 111 -11.81 10.81 -23.70
CA GLU A 111 -10.40 10.55 -23.39
C GLU A 111 -10.11 10.67 -21.90
N GLY A 112 -10.69 11.67 -21.24
CA GLY A 112 -10.59 11.83 -19.79
C GLY A 112 -11.20 10.65 -19.01
N ARG A 113 -12.29 10.05 -19.51
CA ARG A 113 -12.88 8.85 -18.88
C ARG A 113 -11.92 7.66 -18.93
N ALA A 114 -11.24 7.41 -20.05
CA ALA A 114 -10.25 6.34 -20.14
C ALA A 114 -9.10 6.54 -19.14
N ARG A 115 -8.60 7.77 -19.01
CA ARG A 115 -7.56 8.10 -18.02
C ARG A 115 -8.01 7.85 -16.58
N LEU A 116 -9.27 8.17 -16.25
CA LEU A 116 -9.82 7.92 -14.91
C LEU A 116 -9.90 6.43 -14.57
N TRP A 117 -10.21 5.55 -15.55
CA TRP A 117 -10.20 4.10 -15.32
C TRP A 117 -8.80 3.55 -15.08
N ASN A 118 -7.78 4.13 -15.70
CA ASN A 118 -6.39 3.77 -15.46
C ASN A 118 -5.94 4.04 -14.02
N LEU A 119 -6.51 5.05 -13.34
CA LEU A 119 -6.27 5.28 -11.91
C LEU A 119 -6.59 4.06 -11.05
N PHE A 120 -7.71 3.39 -11.31
CA PHE A 120 -8.10 2.17 -10.57
C PHE A 120 -7.09 1.05 -10.78
N LEU A 121 -6.67 0.81 -12.02
CA LEU A 121 -5.71 -0.24 -12.35
C LEU A 121 -4.36 0.03 -11.71
N VAL A 122 -3.84 1.26 -11.82
CA VAL A 122 -2.58 1.65 -11.18
C VAL A 122 -2.68 1.48 -9.66
N TYR A 123 -3.77 1.92 -9.06
CA TYR A 123 -4.00 1.73 -7.63
C TYR A 123 -4.00 0.24 -7.24
N GLY A 124 -4.71 -0.61 -7.98
CA GLY A 124 -4.78 -2.05 -7.74
C GLY A 124 -3.42 -2.75 -7.88
N VAL A 125 -2.66 -2.40 -8.92
CA VAL A 125 -1.30 -2.93 -9.14
C VAL A 125 -0.36 -2.49 -8.03
N CYS A 126 -0.43 -1.24 -7.60
CA CYS A 126 0.33 -0.75 -6.44
C CYS A 126 -0.01 -1.55 -5.18
N CYS A 127 -1.30 -1.79 -4.92
CA CYS A 127 -1.73 -2.65 -3.82
C CYS A 127 -1.12 -4.05 -3.94
N ALA A 128 -1.13 -4.67 -5.11
CA ALA A 128 -0.57 -6.02 -5.29
C ALA A 128 0.95 -6.06 -5.02
N ILE A 129 1.71 -5.18 -5.65
CA ILE A 129 3.18 -5.16 -5.56
C ILE A 129 3.65 -4.80 -4.15
N PHE A 130 3.15 -3.70 -3.61
CA PHE A 130 3.60 -3.22 -2.30
C PHE A 130 3.08 -4.05 -1.14
N GLY A 131 1.93 -4.71 -1.28
CA GLY A 131 1.45 -5.66 -0.28
C GLY A 131 2.41 -6.84 -0.11
N ILE A 132 2.90 -7.39 -1.22
CA ILE A 132 3.93 -8.44 -1.21
C ILE A 132 5.25 -7.89 -0.64
N TYR A 133 5.68 -6.71 -1.11
CA TYR A 133 6.90 -6.07 -0.64
C TYR A 133 6.92 -5.84 0.87
N ILE A 134 5.87 -5.31 1.47
CA ILE A 134 5.78 -5.07 2.92
C ILE A 134 6.03 -6.36 3.71
N THR A 135 5.47 -7.48 3.24
CA THR A 135 5.63 -8.76 3.91
C THR A 135 7.05 -9.29 3.81
N LEU A 136 7.66 -9.18 2.64
CA LEU A 136 9.02 -9.65 2.39
C LEU A 136 10.08 -8.73 3.03
N CYS A 137 9.86 -7.43 3.03
CA CYS A 137 10.80 -6.41 3.52
C CYS A 137 11.28 -6.69 4.95
N CYS A 138 10.41 -7.19 5.82
CA CYS A 138 10.76 -7.46 7.21
C CYS A 138 11.71 -8.66 7.39
N LYS A 139 11.73 -9.59 6.44
CA LYS A 139 12.52 -10.83 6.51
C LYS A 139 13.66 -10.85 5.50
N LEU A 140 13.42 -10.35 4.31
CA LEU A 140 14.35 -10.35 3.17
C LEU A 140 14.59 -8.92 2.68
N PHE A 141 14.95 -8.00 3.59
CA PHE A 141 15.02 -6.56 3.32
C PHE A 141 15.83 -6.20 2.07
N ILE A 142 17.06 -6.70 1.97
CA ILE A 142 17.97 -6.36 0.85
C ILE A 142 17.40 -6.90 -0.48
N ALA A 143 16.99 -8.18 -0.49
CA ALA A 143 16.50 -8.81 -1.71
C ALA A 143 15.17 -8.17 -2.18
N SER A 144 14.22 -7.95 -1.26
CA SER A 144 12.93 -7.34 -1.61
C SER A 144 13.08 -5.89 -2.06
N THR A 145 13.98 -5.13 -1.44
CA THR A 145 14.26 -3.74 -1.84
C THR A 145 14.97 -3.69 -3.20
N ALA A 146 15.92 -4.58 -3.46
CA ALA A 146 16.59 -4.68 -4.76
C ALA A 146 15.59 -5.02 -5.87
N VAL A 147 14.71 -5.99 -5.65
CA VAL A 147 13.65 -6.36 -6.61
C VAL A 147 12.68 -5.19 -6.84
N LEU A 148 12.24 -4.52 -5.79
CA LEU A 148 11.35 -3.37 -5.92
C LEU A 148 11.99 -2.23 -6.72
N LEU A 149 13.25 -1.90 -6.42
CA LEU A 149 14.00 -0.87 -7.15
C LEU A 149 14.18 -1.24 -8.62
N SER A 150 14.59 -2.47 -8.90
CA SER A 150 14.88 -2.91 -10.28
C SER A 150 13.62 -3.11 -11.11
N CYS A 151 12.57 -3.73 -10.54
CA CYS A 151 11.40 -4.14 -11.31
C CYS A 151 10.27 -3.09 -11.31
N VAL A 152 10.25 -2.17 -10.37
CA VAL A 152 9.18 -1.17 -10.24
C VAL A 152 9.70 0.24 -10.46
N TYR A 153 10.68 0.67 -9.65
CA TYR A 153 11.15 2.06 -9.73
C TYR A 153 11.93 2.36 -11.01
N LEU A 154 12.80 1.46 -11.44
CA LEU A 154 13.61 1.69 -12.63
C LEU A 154 12.75 1.79 -13.91
N PRO A 155 11.80 0.89 -14.20
CA PRO A 155 10.88 1.05 -15.33
C PRO A 155 9.99 2.29 -15.22
N LEU A 156 9.55 2.65 -14.01
CA LEU A 156 8.68 3.81 -13.77
C LEU A 156 9.40 5.13 -14.04
N ILE A 157 10.70 5.19 -13.75
CA ILE A 157 11.53 6.36 -14.04
C ILE A 157 11.96 6.41 -15.51
N MET A 158 12.34 5.25 -16.10
CA MET A 158 12.89 5.21 -17.46
C MET A 158 11.82 5.30 -18.55
N LYS A 159 10.63 4.79 -18.31
CA LYS A 159 9.52 4.78 -19.30
C LYS A 159 8.16 4.97 -18.62
N PRO A 160 7.90 6.15 -18.02
CA PRO A 160 6.61 6.41 -17.38
C PRO A 160 5.43 6.26 -18.36
N GLU A 161 5.63 6.69 -19.61
CA GLU A 161 4.61 6.63 -20.66
C GLU A 161 4.26 5.20 -21.10
N ALA A 162 5.23 4.28 -21.13
CA ALA A 162 5.01 2.91 -21.56
C ALA A 162 4.14 2.11 -20.56
N LEU A 163 4.26 2.40 -19.26
CA LEU A 163 3.41 1.80 -18.23
C LEU A 163 1.97 2.33 -18.32
N VAL A 164 1.82 3.62 -18.58
CA VAL A 164 0.50 4.26 -18.71
C VAL A 164 -0.15 3.88 -20.05
N GLN A 165 0.61 3.88 -21.14
CA GLN A 165 0.10 3.50 -22.47
C GLN A 165 -0.19 2.00 -22.58
N GLY A 166 0.63 1.14 -21.97
CA GLY A 166 0.39 -0.31 -21.95
C GLY A 166 -0.88 -0.72 -21.18
N MET A 167 -1.31 0.11 -20.22
CA MET A 167 -2.57 -0.07 -19.48
C MET A 167 -3.75 0.69 -20.12
N GLY A 168 -3.49 1.58 -21.07
CA GLY A 168 -4.44 2.56 -21.61
C GLY A 168 -5.12 2.19 -22.92
N ASN A 169 -5.06 0.94 -23.36
CA ASN A 169 -5.84 0.53 -24.54
C ASN A 169 -7.32 0.51 -24.15
N GLU A 170 -8.05 1.54 -24.57
CA GLU A 170 -9.48 1.81 -24.29
C GLU A 170 -10.42 0.61 -24.58
N GLN A 171 -9.97 -0.33 -25.40
CA GLN A 171 -10.79 -1.45 -25.84
C GLN A 171 -10.92 -2.60 -24.82
N PHE A 172 -10.10 -2.62 -23.77
CA PHE A 172 -10.03 -3.79 -22.89
C PHE A 172 -10.81 -3.67 -21.58
N PHE A 173 -11.10 -2.47 -21.07
CA PHE A 173 -11.70 -2.35 -19.74
C PHE A 173 -12.91 -1.41 -19.71
N SER A 174 -14.08 -2.01 -19.51
CA SER A 174 -15.26 -1.25 -19.09
C SER A 174 -15.06 -0.76 -17.64
N ALA A 175 -15.70 0.35 -17.30
CA ALA A 175 -15.69 0.94 -15.96
C ALA A 175 -15.85 -0.08 -14.81
N PRO A 176 -16.89 -0.95 -14.82
CA PRO A 176 -17.07 -1.93 -13.76
C PRO A 176 -15.95 -2.98 -13.71
N ALA A 177 -15.36 -3.34 -14.86
CA ALA A 177 -14.26 -4.29 -14.90
C ALA A 177 -13.01 -3.75 -14.22
N ALA A 178 -12.66 -2.47 -14.43
CA ALA A 178 -11.50 -1.86 -13.78
C ALA A 178 -11.64 -1.86 -12.25
N VAL A 179 -12.82 -1.55 -11.72
CA VAL A 179 -13.10 -1.59 -10.27
C VAL A 179 -13.04 -3.02 -9.75
N LEU A 180 -13.65 -3.99 -10.44
CA LEU A 180 -13.65 -5.40 -10.03
C LEU A 180 -12.23 -5.98 -10.02
N ILE A 181 -11.42 -5.68 -11.04
CA ILE A 181 -10.01 -6.09 -11.10
C ILE A 181 -9.24 -5.49 -9.93
N THR A 182 -9.44 -4.21 -9.64
CA THR A 182 -8.77 -3.53 -8.52
C THR A 182 -9.13 -4.17 -7.18
N VAL A 183 -10.40 -4.43 -6.92
CA VAL A 183 -10.86 -5.14 -5.72
C VAL A 183 -10.25 -6.54 -5.65
N GLY A 184 -10.24 -7.26 -6.78
CA GLY A 184 -9.63 -8.59 -6.90
C GLY A 184 -8.14 -8.56 -6.55
N LEU A 185 -7.38 -7.58 -7.04
CA LEU A 185 -5.96 -7.40 -6.75
C LEU A 185 -5.72 -7.07 -5.27
N ILE A 186 -6.56 -6.25 -4.64
CA ILE A 186 -6.47 -5.94 -3.20
C ILE A 186 -6.69 -7.21 -2.37
N LEU A 187 -7.74 -7.98 -2.67
CA LEU A 187 -8.04 -9.22 -1.95
C LEU A 187 -6.95 -10.27 -2.15
N LEU A 188 -6.50 -10.46 -3.39
CA LEU A 188 -5.40 -11.37 -3.71
C LEU A 188 -4.12 -10.98 -2.96
N SER A 189 -3.78 -9.70 -2.96
CA SER A 189 -2.62 -9.19 -2.22
C SER A 189 -2.73 -9.47 -0.72
N ALA A 190 -3.90 -9.26 -0.12
CA ALA A 190 -4.12 -9.55 1.29
C ALA A 190 -3.99 -11.07 1.61
N LEU A 191 -4.48 -11.94 0.72
CA LEU A 191 -4.33 -13.40 0.84
C LEU A 191 -2.85 -13.82 0.72
N VAL A 192 -2.14 -13.31 -0.28
CA VAL A 192 -0.71 -13.56 -0.46
C VAL A 192 0.10 -13.05 0.73
N GLN A 193 -0.23 -11.86 1.23
CA GLN A 193 0.38 -11.28 2.44
C GLN A 193 0.21 -12.18 3.66
N TYR A 194 -0.98 -12.70 3.87
CA TYR A 194 -1.27 -13.64 4.97
C TYR A 194 -0.50 -14.96 4.81
N GLY A 195 -0.50 -15.53 3.61
CA GLY A 195 0.22 -16.78 3.30
C GLY A 195 1.73 -16.63 3.48
N LEU A 196 2.33 -15.60 2.85
CA LEU A 196 3.76 -15.30 2.99
C LEU A 196 4.13 -14.95 4.44
N GLY A 197 3.31 -14.15 5.12
CA GLY A 197 3.51 -13.82 6.53
C GLY A 197 3.54 -15.06 7.42
N SER A 198 2.65 -16.00 7.16
CA SER A 198 2.58 -17.29 7.90
C SER A 198 3.78 -18.18 7.61
N LEU A 199 4.22 -18.28 6.36
CA LEU A 199 5.40 -19.06 5.96
C LEU A 199 6.69 -18.45 6.53
N LEU A 200 6.84 -17.13 6.39
CA LEU A 200 8.05 -16.43 6.81
C LEU A 200 8.09 -16.15 8.32
N TYR A 201 7.00 -16.40 9.05
CA TYR A 201 6.93 -16.14 10.49
C TYR A 201 8.04 -16.82 11.27
N ARG A 202 8.40 -18.04 10.88
CA ARG A 202 9.45 -18.85 11.54
C ARG A 202 10.86 -18.36 11.24
N LEU A 203 11.06 -17.61 10.18
CA LEU A 203 12.37 -17.07 9.84
C LEU A 203 12.78 -15.94 10.79
N PRO A 204 14.07 -15.83 11.12
CA PRO A 204 14.58 -14.71 11.90
C PRO A 204 14.40 -13.39 11.14
N LEU A 205 14.32 -12.29 11.88
CA LEU A 205 14.36 -10.95 11.29
C LEU A 205 15.67 -10.71 10.58
N SER A 206 15.62 -10.07 9.41
CA SER A 206 16.82 -9.58 8.75
C SER A 206 17.57 -8.59 9.65
N LYS A 207 18.88 -8.78 9.81
CA LYS A 207 19.74 -7.87 10.59
C LYS A 207 19.63 -6.42 10.05
N SER A 208 19.52 -6.27 8.73
CA SER A 208 19.36 -4.97 8.08
C SER A 208 18.02 -4.32 8.41
N ALA A 209 16.92 -5.09 8.42
CA ALA A 209 15.60 -4.58 8.82
C ALA A 209 15.56 -4.24 10.33
N ALA A 210 16.20 -5.05 11.17
CA ALA A 210 16.31 -4.78 12.59
C ALA A 210 17.12 -3.50 12.86
N ASN A 211 18.27 -3.32 12.21
CA ASN A 211 19.09 -2.13 12.33
C ASN A 211 18.38 -0.86 11.81
N TRP A 212 17.64 -0.96 10.71
CA TRP A 212 16.85 0.14 10.19
C TRP A 212 15.76 0.58 11.18
N ASN A 213 15.10 -0.38 11.81
CA ASN A 213 14.05 -0.11 12.79
C ASN A 213 14.62 0.35 14.15
N LEU A 214 15.75 -0.19 14.61
CA LEU A 214 16.37 0.13 15.91
C LEU A 214 17.12 1.46 15.88
N ARG A 215 17.78 1.85 14.79
CA ARG A 215 18.45 3.16 14.67
C ARG A 215 17.55 4.37 14.86
N LYS A 216 16.25 4.17 14.78
CA LYS A 216 15.25 5.23 15.01
C LYS A 216 14.83 5.35 16.49
N TYR A 217 15.33 4.48 17.37
CA TYR A 217 15.00 4.47 18.80
C TYR A 217 16.22 4.73 19.70
N ILE A 218 17.40 4.92 19.12
CA ILE A 218 18.62 5.39 19.76
C ILE A 218 18.89 6.82 19.29
#